data_f9065766d4655995b653fc0919714570
#
_entry.id   f9065766d4655995b653fc0919714570
#
_cell.length_a   1.000
_cell.length_b   1.000
_cell.length_c   1.000
_cell.angle_alpha   90.00
_cell.angle_beta   90.00
_cell.angle_gamma   90.00
#
_symmetry.space_group_name_H-M   'P 1'
#
loop_
_entity.id
_entity.type
_entity.pdbx_description
1 polymer ?
#
loop_
_entity_poly.entity_id
_entity_poly.type
_entity_poly.pdbx_seq_one_letter_code
_entity_poly.pdbx_strand_id
1 'polypeptide(L)'
;MEIITPIKFAHVVLRAKKYKEQIAFYQVLLGARVVHSDKQATFLTYDDEHHRIAITNLPGLLPRLRAMAGVDHYAFTYEDLGGLLSTYTRMKANGHEPVWCTHHGATISIYYQDADTNVVETQVDVFRSIKETNDYINSQD
;
A
#
# COMPACT_ATOMS: atom_id res chain seq x y z
N MET A 1 -0.13 21.77 -27.93
CA MET A 1 0.03 20.30 -27.87
C MET A 1 -0.93 19.81 -26.80
N GLU A 2 -1.83 18.90 -27.13
CA GLU A 2 -2.77 18.34 -26.16
C GLU A 2 -2.02 17.43 -25.18
N ILE A 3 -2.27 17.60 -23.87
CA ILE A 3 -1.65 16.77 -22.83
C ILE A 3 -2.55 15.55 -22.60
N ILE A 4 -2.04 14.37 -22.93
CA ILE A 4 -2.73 13.10 -22.65
C ILE A 4 -2.23 12.58 -21.29
N THR A 5 -3.16 12.39 -20.35
CA THR A 5 -2.87 11.91 -18.99
C THR A 5 -3.01 10.39 -18.89
N PRO A 6 -2.29 9.73 -17.94
CA PRO A 6 -2.54 8.33 -17.61
C PRO A 6 -3.97 8.11 -17.12
N ILE A 7 -4.55 6.97 -17.43
CA ILE A 7 -5.92 6.62 -17.00
C ILE A 7 -5.99 6.03 -15.59
N LYS A 8 -4.87 5.50 -15.07
CA LYS A 8 -4.78 4.90 -13.72
C LYS A 8 -3.33 4.72 -13.28
N PHE A 9 -3.14 4.60 -11.98
CA PHE A 9 -1.91 4.03 -11.41
C PHE A 9 -1.96 2.50 -11.56
N ALA A 10 -1.03 1.90 -12.30
CA ALA A 10 -1.07 0.47 -12.62
C ALA A 10 -0.58 -0.40 -11.46
N HIS A 11 0.68 -0.27 -11.09
CA HIS A 11 1.32 -1.11 -10.09
C HIS A 11 2.55 -0.45 -9.45
N VAL A 12 3.00 -1.02 -8.34
CA VAL A 12 4.32 -0.75 -7.75
C VAL A 12 5.19 -2.00 -7.83
N VAL A 13 6.49 -1.80 -8.06
CA VAL A 13 7.48 -2.88 -8.05
C VAL A 13 8.40 -2.70 -6.85
N LEU A 14 8.49 -3.72 -6.01
CA LEU A 14 9.30 -3.75 -4.81
C LEU A 14 10.48 -4.71 -5.00
N ARG A 15 11.68 -4.24 -4.76
CA ARG A 15 12.88 -5.08 -4.67
C ARG A 15 12.98 -5.62 -3.26
N ALA A 16 12.82 -6.93 -3.08
CA ALA A 16 12.73 -7.55 -1.77
C ALA A 16 14.04 -8.24 -1.37
N LYS A 17 14.54 -7.91 -0.19
CA LYS A 17 15.58 -8.68 0.49
C LYS A 17 14.96 -9.89 1.21
N LYS A 18 13.80 -9.71 1.82
CA LYS A 18 13.01 -10.74 2.51
C LYS A 18 11.84 -11.17 1.63
N TYR A 19 12.17 -11.82 0.51
CA TYR A 19 11.23 -12.06 -0.59
C TYR A 19 9.95 -12.80 -0.19
N LYS A 20 10.07 -13.90 0.56
CA LYS A 20 8.91 -14.72 0.96
C LYS A 20 8.03 -13.99 1.98
N GLU A 21 8.65 -13.31 2.92
CA GLU A 21 7.96 -12.52 3.94
C GLU A 21 7.22 -11.32 3.33
N GLN A 22 7.80 -10.70 2.27
CA GLN A 22 7.14 -9.65 1.52
C GLN A 22 5.86 -10.16 0.83
N ILE A 23 5.92 -11.30 0.17
CA ILE A 23 4.76 -11.92 -0.46
C ILE A 23 3.66 -12.18 0.57
N ALA A 24 4.01 -12.84 1.69
CA ALA A 24 3.07 -13.14 2.76
C ALA A 24 2.44 -11.88 3.35
N PHE A 25 3.23 -10.83 3.57
CA PHE A 25 2.75 -9.55 4.09
C PHE A 25 1.66 -8.94 3.19
N TYR A 26 1.91 -8.82 1.87
CA TYR A 26 0.94 -8.22 0.95
C TYR A 26 -0.28 -9.10 0.71
N GLN A 27 -0.16 -10.42 0.77
CA GLN A 27 -1.32 -11.30 0.77
C GLN A 27 -2.22 -11.06 1.99
N VAL A 28 -1.63 -10.88 3.17
CA VAL A 28 -2.38 -10.57 4.39
C VAL A 28 -2.96 -9.16 4.35
N LEU A 29 -2.14 -8.14 4.00
CA LEU A 29 -2.56 -6.74 4.03
C LEU A 29 -3.69 -6.45 3.04
N LEU A 30 -3.57 -6.91 1.81
CA LEU A 30 -4.48 -6.55 0.71
C LEU A 30 -5.51 -7.64 0.40
N GLY A 31 -5.42 -8.83 1.04
CA GLY A 31 -6.16 -10.00 0.57
C GLY A 31 -5.76 -10.41 -0.85
N ALA A 32 -4.54 -10.07 -1.25
CA ALA A 32 -4.09 -10.24 -2.62
C ALA A 32 -3.85 -11.71 -2.99
N ARG A 33 -4.20 -12.07 -4.21
CA ARG A 33 -3.89 -13.37 -4.82
C ARG A 33 -2.62 -13.29 -5.65
N VAL A 34 -1.87 -14.38 -5.70
CA VAL A 34 -0.74 -14.53 -6.63
C VAL A 34 -1.28 -14.82 -8.02
N VAL A 35 -0.88 -14.03 -9.01
CA VAL A 35 -1.21 -14.23 -10.43
C VAL A 35 -0.05 -14.83 -11.23
N HIS A 36 1.17 -14.61 -10.77
CA HIS A 36 2.39 -15.22 -11.32
C HIS A 36 3.45 -15.31 -10.23
N SER A 37 4.24 -16.38 -10.25
CA SER A 37 5.40 -16.51 -9.36
C SER A 37 6.46 -17.41 -9.99
N ASP A 38 7.69 -16.93 -9.97
CA ASP A 38 8.87 -17.70 -10.37
C ASP A 38 10.06 -17.41 -9.41
N LYS A 39 11.28 -17.78 -9.83
CA LYS A 39 12.49 -17.55 -9.01
C LYS A 39 12.89 -16.07 -8.94
N GLN A 40 12.42 -15.23 -9.85
CA GLN A 40 12.84 -13.83 -10.02
C GLN A 40 11.80 -12.85 -9.49
N ALA A 41 10.50 -13.16 -9.64
CA ALA A 41 9.43 -12.25 -9.27
C ALA A 41 8.13 -12.98 -8.90
N THR A 42 7.33 -12.32 -8.06
CA THR A 42 5.94 -12.69 -7.78
C THR A 42 5.04 -11.48 -8.04
N PHE A 43 3.95 -11.69 -8.76
CA PHE A 43 2.95 -10.69 -9.08
C PHE A 43 1.67 -10.96 -8.29
N LEU A 44 1.18 -9.94 -7.60
CA LEU A 44 0.02 -9.99 -6.72
C LEU A 44 -1.02 -8.97 -7.17
N THR A 45 -2.30 -9.35 -7.07
CA THR A 45 -3.42 -8.43 -7.30
C THR A 45 -4.57 -8.71 -6.34
N TYR A 46 -5.38 -7.68 -6.06
CA TYR A 46 -6.60 -7.76 -5.25
C TYR A 46 -7.86 -7.39 -6.06
N ASP A 47 -7.70 -6.99 -7.32
CA ASP A 47 -8.78 -6.58 -8.23
C ASP A 47 -8.59 -7.18 -9.64
N ASP A 48 -9.18 -6.55 -10.67
CA ASP A 48 -9.14 -7.00 -12.07
C ASP A 48 -7.86 -6.59 -12.81
N GLU A 49 -6.93 -5.88 -12.16
CA GLU A 49 -5.63 -5.56 -12.77
C GLU A 49 -4.75 -6.81 -12.84
N HIS A 50 -3.95 -6.93 -13.91
CA HIS A 50 -3.03 -8.07 -14.06
C HIS A 50 -2.04 -8.19 -12.88
N HIS A 51 -1.63 -7.09 -12.24
CA HIS A 51 -0.99 -7.04 -10.93
C HIS A 51 -1.00 -5.61 -10.37
N ARG A 52 -1.07 -5.49 -9.05
CA ARG A 52 -0.95 -4.24 -8.31
C ARG A 52 0.37 -4.13 -7.58
N ILE A 53 0.91 -5.26 -7.16
CA ILE A 53 2.23 -5.37 -6.54
C ILE A 53 3.06 -6.38 -7.31
N ALA A 54 4.27 -5.99 -7.73
CA ALA A 54 5.30 -6.91 -8.17
C ALA A 54 6.43 -6.94 -7.12
N ILE A 55 6.83 -8.11 -6.69
CA ILE A 55 7.92 -8.30 -5.73
C ILE A 55 9.04 -9.02 -6.47
N THR A 56 10.24 -8.41 -6.55
CA THR A 56 11.38 -8.99 -7.25
C THR A 56 12.41 -9.56 -6.26
N ASN A 57 12.90 -10.74 -6.56
CA ASN A 57 13.90 -11.47 -5.79
C ASN A 57 15.27 -11.23 -6.41
N LEU A 58 15.95 -10.16 -6.00
CA LEU A 58 17.26 -9.82 -6.53
C LEU A 58 18.37 -10.18 -5.52
N PRO A 59 19.45 -10.83 -5.95
CA PRO A 59 20.56 -11.17 -5.05
C PRO A 59 21.33 -9.91 -4.63
N GLY A 60 21.92 -9.96 -3.42
CA GLY A 60 22.86 -8.94 -2.96
C GLY A 60 22.23 -7.59 -2.53
N LEU A 61 20.92 -7.53 -2.37
CA LEU A 61 20.28 -6.30 -1.88
C LEU A 61 20.69 -5.96 -0.46
N LEU A 62 21.05 -4.71 -0.25
CA LEU A 62 21.26 -4.13 1.08
C LEU A 62 19.91 -3.78 1.73
N PRO A 63 19.85 -3.71 3.08
CA PRO A 63 18.66 -3.19 3.75
C PRO A 63 18.34 -1.77 3.30
N ARG A 64 17.05 -1.43 3.26
CA ARG A 64 16.61 -0.05 2.99
C ARG A 64 17.08 0.89 4.11
N LEU A 65 17.64 2.01 3.72
CA LEU A 65 17.99 3.10 4.64
C LEU A 65 16.91 4.17 4.59
N ARG A 66 16.19 4.39 5.69
CA ARG A 66 15.10 5.38 5.78
C ARG A 66 15.55 6.84 5.61
N ALA A 67 16.82 7.13 5.85
CA ALA A 67 17.39 8.48 5.70
C ALA A 67 17.67 8.87 4.24
N MET A 68 17.45 7.98 3.28
CA MET A 68 17.65 8.26 1.85
C MET A 68 16.36 8.79 1.23
N ALA A 69 16.51 9.77 0.33
CA ALA A 69 15.39 10.25 -0.48
C ALA A 69 14.80 9.12 -1.33
N GLY A 70 13.48 9.11 -1.48
CA GLY A 70 12.75 8.08 -2.23
C GLY A 70 11.26 8.12 -1.93
N VAL A 71 10.57 7.03 -2.20
CA VAL A 71 9.16 6.89 -1.83
C VAL A 71 9.07 6.80 -0.30
N ASP A 72 8.31 7.72 0.31
CA ASP A 72 8.03 7.67 1.74
C ASP A 72 7.10 6.50 2.05
N HIS A 73 5.89 6.52 1.49
CA HIS A 73 4.90 5.45 1.56
C HIS A 73 4.03 5.42 0.30
N TYR A 74 3.18 4.43 0.18
CA TYR A 74 2.11 4.34 -0.80
C TYR A 74 0.84 3.88 -0.09
N ALA A 75 -0.32 4.35 -0.57
CA ALA A 75 -1.60 4.19 0.10
C ALA A 75 -2.59 3.33 -0.70
N PHE A 76 -3.40 2.56 0.04
CA PHE A 76 -4.53 1.80 -0.47
C PHE A 76 -5.81 2.29 0.23
N THR A 77 -6.80 2.71 -0.56
CA THR A 77 -8.08 3.19 -0.05
C THR A 77 -9.10 2.06 0.01
N TYR A 78 -9.76 1.92 1.15
CA TYR A 78 -10.90 1.04 1.37
C TYR A 78 -12.21 1.81 1.17
N GLU A 79 -13.26 1.10 0.81
CA GLU A 79 -14.59 1.70 0.54
C GLU A 79 -15.17 2.38 1.79
N ASP A 80 -14.96 1.75 2.95
CA ASP A 80 -15.50 2.25 4.22
C ASP A 80 -14.61 1.87 5.43
N LEU A 81 -14.97 2.41 6.58
CA LEU A 81 -14.27 2.14 7.84
C LEU A 81 -14.34 0.66 8.24
N GLY A 82 -15.42 -0.03 7.90
CA GLY A 82 -15.58 -1.46 8.17
C GLY A 82 -14.50 -2.31 7.46
N GLY A 83 -14.23 -2.00 6.18
CA GLY A 83 -13.16 -2.62 5.40
C GLY A 83 -11.77 -2.34 5.97
N LEU A 84 -11.51 -1.09 6.38
CA LEU A 84 -10.26 -0.70 7.02
C LEU A 84 -10.05 -1.44 8.35
N LEU A 85 -11.06 -1.50 9.22
CA LEU A 85 -10.98 -2.20 10.52
C LEU A 85 -10.92 -3.73 10.38
N SER A 86 -11.56 -4.29 9.36
CA SER A 86 -11.42 -5.71 9.01
C SER A 86 -9.98 -6.05 8.65
N THR A 87 -9.34 -5.18 7.87
CA THR A 87 -7.90 -5.32 7.53
C THR A 87 -7.02 -5.19 8.77
N TYR A 88 -7.29 -4.22 9.64
CA TYR A 88 -6.57 -4.10 10.93
C TYR A 88 -6.66 -5.40 11.75
N THR A 89 -7.86 -5.94 11.89
CA THR A 89 -8.08 -7.19 12.64
C THR A 89 -7.31 -8.37 12.02
N ARG A 90 -7.34 -8.48 10.69
CA ARG A 90 -6.61 -9.51 9.94
C ARG A 90 -5.10 -9.36 10.10
N MET A 91 -4.55 -8.15 9.98
CA MET A 91 -3.13 -7.88 10.17
C MET A 91 -2.68 -8.25 11.58
N LYS A 92 -3.42 -7.82 12.60
CA LYS A 92 -3.14 -8.14 14.00
C LYS A 92 -3.17 -9.64 14.29
N ALA A 93 -4.14 -10.36 13.75
CA ALA A 93 -4.24 -11.83 13.89
C ALA A 93 -3.06 -12.57 13.24
N ASN A 94 -2.36 -11.94 12.28
CA ASN A 94 -1.15 -12.46 11.64
C ASN A 94 0.16 -11.87 12.19
N GLY A 95 0.10 -11.20 13.35
CA GLY A 95 1.28 -10.68 14.04
C GLY A 95 1.84 -9.36 13.47
N HIS A 96 1.06 -8.64 12.68
CA HIS A 96 1.44 -7.33 12.13
C HIS A 96 0.71 -6.21 12.88
N GLU A 97 1.42 -5.51 13.73
CA GLU A 97 0.90 -4.32 14.40
C GLU A 97 1.15 -3.06 13.55
N PRO A 98 0.24 -2.08 13.56
CA PRO A 98 0.47 -0.81 12.89
C PRO A 98 1.62 -0.04 13.54
N VAL A 99 2.36 0.70 12.71
CA VAL A 99 3.42 1.61 13.20
C VAL A 99 2.87 3.00 13.52
N TRP A 100 1.73 3.34 12.95
CA TRP A 100 1.04 4.60 13.20
C TRP A 100 -0.44 4.51 12.81
N CYS A 101 -1.31 5.19 13.56
CA CYS A 101 -2.73 5.37 13.26
C CYS A 101 -3.07 6.84 13.43
N THR A 102 -3.79 7.41 12.50
CA THR A 102 -4.12 8.84 12.56
C THR A 102 -5.39 9.18 11.81
N HIS A 103 -5.96 10.32 12.18
CA HIS A 103 -7.05 10.99 11.46
C HIS A 103 -6.49 12.30 10.89
N HIS A 104 -6.30 12.34 9.59
CA HIS A 104 -5.79 13.53 8.88
C HIS A 104 -6.87 14.59 8.58
N GLY A 105 -8.09 14.40 9.05
CA GLY A 105 -9.23 15.22 8.68
C GLY A 105 -9.90 14.77 7.39
N ALA A 106 -9.15 14.65 6.31
CA ALA A 106 -9.63 14.13 5.02
C ALA A 106 -9.70 12.60 4.99
N THR A 107 -8.80 11.91 5.70
CA THR A 107 -8.70 10.45 5.76
C THR A 107 -8.54 9.95 7.19
N ILE A 108 -8.97 8.70 7.43
CA ILE A 108 -8.58 7.90 8.58
C ILE A 108 -7.59 6.86 8.05
N SER A 109 -6.39 6.81 8.65
CA SER A 109 -5.26 6.08 8.10
C SER A 109 -4.58 5.19 9.13
N ILE A 110 -4.19 3.98 8.71
CA ILE A 110 -3.42 3.02 9.47
C ILE A 110 -2.17 2.66 8.67
N TYR A 111 -1.01 2.88 9.25
CA TYR A 111 0.29 2.64 8.61
C TYR A 111 0.93 1.37 9.13
N TYR A 112 1.47 0.58 8.22
CA TYR A 112 2.22 -0.65 8.50
C TYR A 112 3.62 -0.57 7.92
N GLN A 113 4.53 -1.36 8.45
CA GLN A 113 5.81 -1.63 7.81
C GLN A 113 5.83 -3.05 7.24
N ASP A 114 6.21 -3.17 5.99
CA ASP A 114 6.45 -4.48 5.38
C ASP A 114 7.77 -5.11 5.86
N ALA A 115 8.07 -6.30 5.38
CA ALA A 115 9.24 -7.07 5.84
C ALA A 115 10.59 -6.38 5.55
N ASP A 116 10.67 -5.50 4.53
CA ASP A 116 11.85 -4.74 4.17
C ASP A 116 11.77 -3.26 4.58
N THR A 117 10.87 -2.94 5.53
CA THR A 117 10.68 -1.61 6.13
C THR A 117 10.11 -0.54 5.21
N ASN A 118 9.46 -0.92 4.08
CA ASN A 118 8.66 0.04 3.35
C ASN A 118 7.40 0.36 4.17
N VAL A 119 7.01 1.62 4.14
CA VAL A 119 5.78 2.06 4.81
C VAL A 119 4.61 1.94 3.83
N VAL A 120 3.52 1.38 4.31
CA VAL A 120 2.28 1.20 3.57
C VAL A 120 1.14 1.78 4.38
N GLU A 121 0.38 2.66 3.74
CA GLU A 121 -0.83 3.23 4.30
C GLU A 121 -2.05 2.44 3.84
N THR A 122 -2.95 2.17 4.76
CA THR A 122 -4.32 1.76 4.48
C THR A 122 -5.24 2.86 4.98
N GLN A 123 -6.15 3.34 4.15
CA GLN A 123 -6.97 4.50 4.48
C GLN A 123 -8.43 4.34 4.07
N VAL A 124 -9.26 5.23 4.59
CA VAL A 124 -10.62 5.49 4.14
C VAL A 124 -10.85 7.00 4.08
N ASP A 125 -11.54 7.46 3.03
CA ASP A 125 -11.92 8.86 2.93
C ASP A 125 -13.02 9.20 3.94
N VAL A 126 -12.90 10.36 4.59
CA VAL A 126 -13.90 10.87 5.56
C VAL A 126 -15.10 11.46 4.82
N PHE A 127 -14.84 12.12 3.69
CA PHE A 127 -15.87 12.78 2.90
C PHE A 127 -16.40 11.88 1.77
N ARG A 128 -17.63 12.12 1.35
CA ARG A 128 -18.31 11.30 0.33
C ARG A 128 -17.90 11.63 -1.10
N SER A 129 -17.23 12.76 -1.31
CA SER A 129 -16.82 13.19 -2.64
C SER A 129 -15.44 13.83 -2.62
N ILE A 130 -14.72 13.70 -3.73
CA ILE A 130 -13.41 14.36 -3.94
C ILE A 130 -13.52 15.87 -3.79
N LYS A 131 -14.67 16.46 -4.20
CA LYS A 131 -14.89 17.90 -4.03
C LYS A 131 -14.87 18.30 -2.56
N GLU A 132 -15.63 17.60 -1.70
CA GLU A 132 -15.65 17.88 -0.25
C GLU A 132 -14.27 17.70 0.38
N THR A 133 -13.56 16.66 -0.02
CA THR A 133 -12.16 16.40 0.42
C THR A 133 -11.25 17.56 0.04
N ASN A 134 -11.30 18.03 -1.21
CA ASN A 134 -10.49 19.16 -1.66
C ASN A 134 -10.86 20.47 -0.97
N ASP A 135 -12.15 20.74 -0.77
CA ASP A 135 -12.65 21.92 -0.06
C ASP A 135 -12.10 21.92 1.39
N TYR A 136 -12.13 20.77 2.06
CA TYR A 136 -11.56 20.62 3.41
C TYR A 136 -10.04 20.87 3.41
N ILE A 137 -9.28 20.22 2.54
CA ILE A 137 -7.80 20.37 2.47
C ILE A 137 -7.43 21.84 2.25
N ASN A 138 -8.10 22.52 1.30
CA ASN A 138 -7.83 23.92 0.98
C ASN A 138 -8.29 24.90 2.07
N SER A 139 -9.11 24.48 3.03
CA SER A 139 -9.54 25.30 4.17
C SER A 139 -8.60 25.24 5.37
N GLN A 140 -7.52 24.45 5.29
CA GLN A 140 -6.56 24.30 6.39
C GLN A 140 -5.38 25.27 6.34
N ASP A 141 -5.35 26.20 5.37
CA ASP A 141 -4.32 27.25 5.22
C ASP A 141 -4.57 28.48 6.12
#